data_ce1f7fc687e7c56fbc71508dfceac7f8
#
_entry.id   ce1f7fc687e7c56fbc71508dfceac7f8
#
_cell.length_a   1.000
_cell.length_b   1.000
_cell.length_c   1.000
_cell.angle_alpha   90.00
_cell.angle_beta   90.00
_cell.angle_gamma   90.00
#
_symmetry.space_group_name_H-M   'P 1'
#
loop_
_entity.id
_entity.type
_entity.pdbx_description
1 polymer ?
#
loop_
_entity_poly.entity_id
_entity_poly.type
_entity_poly.pdbx_seq_one_letter_code
_entity_poly.pdbx_strand_id
1 'polypeptide(L)'
;RAQSRPHDVLDMTPVTLARIIRNSDTAALTRPPAPGKWSIRDILCHLADCEITFAFRLRQTIAEAHHVIQPFDQEAWTSVYNELDAHDALESFAALRRWNMLFIRAVGTEGESKPVRHPERGEMTFRTIVETMAGHDMNHLRQVEQLV
;
A
#
# COMPACT_ATOMS: atom_id res chain seq x y z
N ARG A 1 -5.07 -21.94 -3.80
CA ARG A 1 -3.87 -21.45 -3.08
C ARG A 1 -3.24 -20.23 -3.74
N ALA A 2 -3.33 -20.09 -5.08
CA ALA A 2 -2.90 -18.88 -5.76
C ALA A 2 -3.62 -17.63 -5.23
N GLN A 3 -4.87 -17.78 -4.73
CA GLN A 3 -5.64 -16.68 -4.15
C GLN A 3 -5.18 -16.28 -2.76
N SER A 4 -4.58 -17.21 -1.97
CA SER A 4 -4.11 -16.91 -0.62
C SER A 4 -2.75 -16.19 -0.62
N ARG A 5 -1.97 -16.32 -1.68
CA ARG A 5 -0.62 -15.72 -1.74
C ARG A 5 -0.63 -14.20 -1.66
N PRO A 6 -1.49 -13.48 -2.43
CA PRO A 6 -1.59 -12.02 -2.24
C PRO A 6 -2.00 -11.65 -0.82
N HIS A 7 -2.95 -12.36 -0.22
CA HIS A 7 -3.38 -12.11 1.16
C HIS A 7 -2.22 -12.28 2.15
N ASP A 8 -1.41 -13.33 1.97
CA ASP A 8 -0.26 -13.58 2.85
C ASP A 8 0.76 -12.45 2.75
N VAL A 9 1.07 -11.99 1.55
CA VAL A 9 1.96 -10.85 1.33
C VAL A 9 1.43 -9.62 2.05
N LEU A 10 0.15 -9.32 1.84
CA LEU A 10 -0.49 -8.12 2.41
C LEU A 10 -0.51 -8.14 3.93
N ASP A 11 -0.72 -9.31 4.54
CA ASP A 11 -0.68 -9.46 5.99
C ASP A 11 0.73 -9.31 6.55
N MET A 12 1.73 -9.82 5.83
CA MET A 12 3.10 -9.88 6.33
C MET A 12 3.89 -8.58 6.16
N THR A 13 3.55 -7.75 5.19
CA THR A 13 4.30 -6.53 4.92
C THR A 13 4.44 -5.62 6.14
N PRO A 14 3.36 -5.28 6.88
CA PRO A 14 3.50 -4.46 8.08
C PRO A 14 4.40 -5.09 9.14
N VAL A 15 4.32 -6.41 9.30
CA VAL A 15 5.12 -7.17 10.27
C VAL A 15 6.62 -7.09 9.91
N THR A 16 6.93 -7.30 8.64
CA THR A 16 8.30 -7.25 8.14
C THR A 16 8.88 -5.85 8.27
N LEU A 17 8.11 -4.82 7.90
CA LEU A 17 8.53 -3.43 8.03
C LEU A 17 8.77 -3.05 9.48
N ALA A 18 7.89 -3.47 10.39
CA ALA A 18 8.05 -3.19 11.82
C ALA A 18 9.36 -3.79 12.35
N ARG A 19 9.71 -4.99 11.92
CA ARG A 19 10.98 -5.63 12.31
C ARG A 19 12.19 -4.86 11.79
N ILE A 20 12.16 -4.45 10.52
CA ILE A 20 13.24 -3.70 9.90
C ILE A 20 13.43 -2.36 10.63
N ILE A 21 12.33 -1.64 10.87
CA ILE A 21 12.37 -0.32 11.51
C ILE A 21 12.89 -0.44 12.95
N ARG A 22 12.46 -1.44 13.68
CA ARG A 22 12.91 -1.66 15.06
C ARG A 22 14.42 -1.88 15.16
N ASN A 23 15.00 -2.51 14.14
CA ASN A 23 16.42 -2.81 14.09
C ASN A 23 17.26 -1.73 13.42
N SER A 24 16.65 -0.61 13.02
CA SER A 24 17.31 0.49 12.32
C SER A 24 17.54 1.68 13.24
N ASP A 25 18.65 2.38 13.02
CA ASP A 25 18.93 3.64 13.67
C ASP A 25 17.96 4.70 13.16
N THR A 26 17.46 5.56 14.06
CA THR A 26 16.52 6.63 13.74
C THR A 26 17.03 7.53 12.61
N ALA A 27 18.33 7.87 12.64
CA ALA A 27 18.93 8.71 11.61
C ALA A 27 18.91 8.04 10.23
N ALA A 28 19.01 6.70 10.18
CA ALA A 28 18.97 5.97 8.93
C ALA A 28 17.61 6.04 8.27
N LEU A 29 16.55 6.21 9.03
CA LEU A 29 15.18 6.23 8.51
C LEU A 29 14.87 7.47 7.67
N THR A 30 15.58 8.59 7.93
CA THR A 30 15.33 9.86 7.25
C THR A 30 16.40 10.23 6.22
N ARG A 31 17.43 9.38 6.09
CA ARG A 31 18.52 9.64 5.16
C ARG A 31 18.20 9.08 3.78
N PRO A 32 18.02 9.92 2.75
CA PRO A 32 17.84 9.41 1.40
C PRO A 32 19.16 8.79 0.88
N PRO A 33 19.09 7.77 0.02
CA PRO A 33 20.30 7.15 -0.53
C PRO A 33 21.06 8.06 -1.50
N ALA A 34 20.36 9.05 -2.07
CA ALA A 34 20.92 10.04 -2.97
C ALA A 34 19.96 11.24 -3.02
N PRO A 35 20.44 12.42 -3.46
CA PRO A 35 19.55 13.59 -3.62
C PRO A 35 18.36 13.26 -4.53
N GLY A 36 17.16 13.65 -4.10
CA GLY A 36 15.93 13.43 -4.84
C GLY A 36 15.36 12.01 -4.73
N LYS A 37 16.01 11.12 -3.99
CA LYS A 37 15.49 9.77 -3.74
C LYS A 37 14.76 9.71 -2.40
N TRP A 38 13.87 8.73 -2.27
CA TRP A 38 13.09 8.54 -1.05
C TRP A 38 13.92 7.87 0.05
N SER A 39 13.78 8.39 1.25
CA SER A 39 14.24 7.73 2.46
C SER A 39 13.25 6.62 2.85
N ILE A 40 13.61 5.82 3.86
CA ILE A 40 12.68 4.82 4.42
C ILE A 40 11.41 5.52 4.93
N ARG A 41 11.56 6.67 5.63
CA ARG A 41 10.40 7.46 6.09
C ARG A 41 9.47 7.81 4.93
N ASP A 42 10.02 8.26 3.82
CA ASP A 42 9.22 8.66 2.65
C ASP A 42 8.47 7.46 2.08
N ILE A 43 9.11 6.30 2.02
CA ILE A 43 8.47 5.07 1.56
C ILE A 43 7.33 4.68 2.48
N LEU A 44 7.52 4.77 3.79
CA LEU A 44 6.48 4.44 4.77
C LEU A 44 5.29 5.40 4.67
N CYS A 45 5.55 6.69 4.49
CA CYS A 45 4.51 7.68 4.25
C CYS A 45 3.73 7.37 2.98
N HIS A 46 4.44 7.02 1.92
CA HIS A 46 3.84 6.63 0.65
C HIS A 46 2.96 5.38 0.80
N LEU A 47 3.42 4.40 1.54
CA LEU A 47 2.63 3.19 1.80
C LEU A 47 1.34 3.51 2.56
N ALA A 48 1.41 4.38 3.57
CA ALA A 48 0.22 4.81 4.31
C ALA A 48 -0.76 5.54 3.39
N ASP A 49 -0.27 6.45 2.56
CA ASP A 49 -1.10 7.21 1.62
C ASP A 49 -1.73 6.29 0.57
N CYS A 50 -0.95 5.37 0.02
CA CYS A 50 -1.48 4.40 -0.94
C CYS A 50 -2.54 3.50 -0.32
N GLU A 51 -2.39 3.17 0.95
CA GLU A 51 -3.37 2.34 1.64
C GLU A 51 -4.72 3.05 1.78
N ILE A 52 -4.71 4.37 1.94
CA ILE A 52 -5.94 5.19 1.92
C ILE A 52 -6.58 5.11 0.54
N THR A 53 -5.78 5.26 -0.51
CA THR A 53 -6.26 5.20 -1.90
C THR A 53 -6.86 3.83 -2.22
N PHE A 54 -6.16 2.77 -1.88
CA PHE A 54 -6.65 1.40 -2.10
C PHE A 54 -7.92 1.14 -1.29
N ALA A 55 -7.99 1.65 -0.06
CA ALA A 55 -9.19 1.52 0.77
C ALA A 55 -10.43 2.05 0.06
N PHE A 56 -10.31 3.22 -0.53
CA PHE A 56 -11.41 3.84 -1.27
C PHE A 56 -11.76 3.02 -2.52
N ARG A 57 -10.76 2.65 -3.30
CA ARG A 57 -10.96 1.90 -4.56
C ARG A 57 -11.62 0.55 -4.32
N LEU A 58 -11.19 -0.17 -3.30
CA LEU A 58 -11.77 -1.47 -2.94
C LEU A 58 -13.26 -1.31 -2.57
N ARG A 59 -13.58 -0.32 -1.77
CA ARG A 59 -14.95 -0.08 -1.32
C ARG A 59 -15.86 0.38 -2.44
N GLN A 60 -15.37 1.28 -3.28
CA GLN A 60 -16.13 1.78 -4.42
C GLN A 60 -16.39 0.68 -5.46
N THR A 61 -15.46 -0.23 -5.65
CA THR A 61 -15.65 -1.36 -6.55
C THR A 61 -16.84 -2.22 -6.12
N ILE A 62 -17.02 -2.40 -4.82
CA ILE A 62 -18.15 -3.18 -4.28
C ILE A 62 -19.45 -2.35 -4.26
N ALA A 63 -19.35 -1.08 -3.92
CA ALA A 63 -20.52 -0.22 -3.69
C ALA A 63 -21.16 0.28 -4.98
N GLU A 64 -20.37 0.48 -6.05
CA GLU A 64 -20.88 1.04 -7.31
C GLU A 64 -20.84 0.00 -8.41
N ALA A 65 -21.84 0.01 -9.29
CA ALA A 65 -21.92 -0.95 -10.40
C ALA A 65 -20.85 -0.70 -11.47
N HIS A 66 -20.48 0.56 -11.68
CA HIS A 66 -19.57 0.97 -12.76
C HIS A 66 -18.55 1.99 -12.27
N HIS A 67 -17.87 1.66 -11.17
CA HIS A 67 -16.87 2.57 -10.62
C HIS A 67 -15.71 2.77 -11.57
N VAL A 68 -15.32 4.03 -11.76
CA VAL A 68 -14.13 4.42 -12.52
C VAL A 68 -13.12 4.95 -11.52
N ILE A 69 -11.94 4.34 -11.49
CA ILE A 69 -10.86 4.73 -10.59
C ILE A 69 -10.36 6.12 -10.98
N GLN A 70 -10.21 6.99 -9.99
CA GLN A 70 -9.55 8.27 -10.15
C GLN A 70 -8.06 8.10 -9.89
N PRO A 71 -7.20 8.34 -10.89
CA PRO A 71 -5.74 8.37 -10.66
C PRO A 71 -5.36 9.55 -9.76
N PHE A 72 -4.21 9.44 -9.11
CA PHE A 72 -3.67 10.53 -8.32
C PHE A 72 -2.17 10.67 -8.57
N ASP A 73 -1.64 11.87 -8.33
CA ASP A 73 -0.22 12.17 -8.47
C ASP A 73 0.47 11.88 -7.14
N GLN A 74 1.07 10.70 -7.03
CA GLN A 74 1.74 10.29 -5.79
C GLN A 74 2.95 11.17 -5.46
N GLU A 75 3.61 11.75 -6.45
CA GLU A 75 4.73 12.66 -6.21
C GLU A 75 4.25 13.97 -5.57
N ALA A 76 3.09 14.46 -5.98
CA ALA A 76 2.51 15.67 -5.38
C ALA A 76 2.15 15.45 -3.91
N TRP A 77 1.80 14.22 -3.53
CA TRP A 77 1.45 13.87 -2.15
C TRP A 77 2.67 13.87 -1.22
N THR A 78 3.89 13.82 -1.76
CA THR A 78 5.11 13.79 -0.95
C THR A 78 5.48 15.13 -0.33
N SER A 79 4.80 16.21 -0.68
CA SER A 79 5.20 17.57 -0.30
C SER A 79 5.36 17.81 1.20
N VAL A 80 4.69 17.02 2.04
CA VAL A 80 4.74 17.15 3.50
C VAL A 80 5.49 16.02 4.20
N TYR A 81 6.06 15.07 3.48
CA TYR A 81 6.66 13.88 4.08
C TYR A 81 7.83 14.21 5.02
N ASN A 82 8.59 15.27 4.73
CA ASN A 82 9.69 15.69 5.59
C ASN A 82 9.22 16.21 6.96
N GLU A 83 7.93 16.49 7.13
CA GLU A 83 7.33 16.91 8.39
C GLU A 83 6.78 15.73 9.19
N LEU A 84 6.80 14.53 8.63
CA LEU A 84 6.17 13.36 9.20
C LEU A 84 7.19 12.39 9.78
N ASP A 85 6.76 11.64 10.79
CA ASP A 85 7.60 10.68 11.48
C ASP A 85 7.44 9.28 10.89
N ALA A 86 8.55 8.55 10.74
CA ALA A 86 8.56 7.21 10.17
C ALA A 86 7.72 6.21 10.98
N HIS A 87 7.77 6.32 12.31
CA HIS A 87 7.01 5.42 13.18
C HIS A 87 5.50 5.69 13.08
N ASP A 88 5.11 6.95 13.00
CA ASP A 88 3.70 7.32 12.80
C ASP A 88 3.20 6.81 11.45
N ALA A 89 4.01 6.92 10.41
CA ALA A 89 3.66 6.43 9.08
C ALA A 89 3.48 4.91 9.08
N LEU A 90 4.41 4.19 9.71
CA LEU A 90 4.32 2.72 9.81
C LEU A 90 3.07 2.29 10.58
N GLU A 91 2.80 2.93 11.70
CA GLU A 91 1.65 2.64 12.55
C GLU A 91 0.34 2.88 11.80
N SER A 92 0.27 3.99 11.07
CA SER A 92 -0.90 4.33 10.25
C SER A 92 -1.10 3.34 9.11
N PHE A 93 -0.03 2.99 8.43
CA PHE A 93 -0.07 1.99 7.36
C PHE A 93 -0.57 0.65 7.90
N ALA A 94 -0.02 0.18 9.01
CA ALA A 94 -0.38 -1.11 9.60
C ALA A 94 -1.86 -1.14 10.01
N ALA A 95 -2.36 -0.08 10.61
CA ALA A 95 -3.76 0.01 11.03
C ALA A 95 -4.70 0.04 9.83
N LEU A 96 -4.39 0.82 8.81
CA LEU A 96 -5.18 0.90 7.58
C LEU A 96 -5.17 -0.44 6.84
N ARG A 97 -4.00 -1.09 6.75
CA ARG A 97 -3.88 -2.39 6.11
C ARG A 97 -4.74 -3.42 6.84
N ARG A 98 -4.70 -3.45 8.15
CA ARG A 98 -5.51 -4.37 8.94
C ARG A 98 -7.00 -4.18 8.63
N TRP A 99 -7.47 -2.95 8.60
CA TRP A 99 -8.86 -2.62 8.30
C TRP A 99 -9.23 -3.06 6.88
N ASN A 100 -8.36 -2.81 5.92
CA ASN A 100 -8.56 -3.22 4.53
C ASN A 100 -8.59 -4.73 4.38
N MET A 101 -7.73 -5.45 5.11
CA MET A 101 -7.72 -6.91 5.05
C MET A 101 -9.00 -7.53 5.61
N LEU A 102 -9.54 -6.94 6.66
CA LEU A 102 -10.84 -7.35 7.19
C LEU A 102 -11.93 -7.16 6.14
N PHE A 103 -11.91 -6.05 5.43
CA PHE A 103 -12.85 -5.78 4.33
C PHE A 103 -12.69 -6.79 3.19
N ILE A 104 -11.46 -7.00 2.74
CA ILE A 104 -11.16 -7.93 1.63
C ILE A 104 -11.66 -9.35 1.98
N ARG A 105 -11.41 -9.81 3.20
CA ARG A 105 -11.88 -11.13 3.64
C ARG A 105 -13.39 -11.21 3.75
N ALA A 106 -14.02 -10.14 4.20
CA ALA A 106 -15.48 -10.09 4.30
C ALA A 106 -16.15 -10.13 2.94
N VAL A 107 -15.54 -9.51 1.93
CA VAL A 107 -16.02 -9.56 0.54
C VAL A 107 -15.99 -11.00 0.00
N GLY A 108 -14.96 -11.75 0.35
CA GLY A 108 -14.82 -13.14 -0.03
C GLY A 108 -14.61 -13.35 -1.52
N THR A 109 -14.69 -14.62 -1.96
CA THR A 109 -14.44 -14.99 -3.34
C THR A 109 -15.52 -14.47 -4.30
N GLU A 110 -16.73 -14.30 -3.83
CA GLU A 110 -17.84 -13.80 -4.67
C GLU A 110 -17.60 -12.39 -5.18
N GLY A 111 -17.00 -11.54 -4.37
CA GLY A 111 -16.72 -10.16 -4.75
C GLY A 111 -15.46 -9.97 -5.58
N GLU A 112 -14.59 -10.97 -5.66
CA GLU A 112 -13.32 -10.86 -6.38
C GLU A 112 -13.47 -10.54 -7.85
N SER A 113 -14.53 -11.00 -8.50
CA SER A 113 -14.78 -10.77 -9.92
C SER A 113 -15.53 -9.47 -10.19
N LYS A 114 -15.87 -8.70 -9.17
CA LYS A 114 -16.60 -7.44 -9.34
C LYS A 114 -15.77 -6.50 -10.22
N PRO A 115 -16.36 -5.98 -11.33
CA PRO A 115 -15.59 -5.15 -12.26
C PRO A 115 -15.38 -3.73 -11.75
N VAL A 116 -14.28 -3.16 -12.20
CA VAL A 116 -13.92 -1.75 -11.98
C VAL A 116 -13.14 -1.30 -13.20
N ARG A 117 -13.18 -0.02 -13.51
CA ARG A 117 -12.50 0.51 -14.69
C ARG A 117 -11.41 1.47 -14.27
N HIS A 118 -10.22 1.28 -14.83
CA HIS A 118 -9.13 2.23 -14.72
C HIS A 118 -9.01 3.01 -16.03
N PRO A 119 -8.91 4.35 -16.00
CA PRO A 119 -8.89 5.14 -17.24
C PRO A 119 -7.76 4.77 -18.20
N GLU A 120 -6.62 4.33 -17.68
CA GLU A 120 -5.46 3.98 -18.50
C GLU A 120 -5.32 2.48 -18.72
N ARG A 121 -5.66 1.66 -17.71
CA ARG A 121 -5.48 0.21 -17.74
C ARG A 121 -6.71 -0.54 -18.27
N GLY A 122 -7.86 0.14 -18.34
CA GLY A 122 -9.10 -0.46 -18.82
C GLY A 122 -9.82 -1.28 -17.76
N GLU A 123 -10.51 -2.33 -18.18
CA GLU A 123 -11.29 -3.18 -17.30
C GLU A 123 -10.41 -3.97 -16.35
N MET A 124 -10.77 -3.93 -15.08
CA MET A 124 -10.11 -4.65 -13.99
C MET A 124 -11.18 -5.28 -13.11
N THR A 125 -10.76 -6.03 -12.11
CA THR A 125 -11.64 -6.59 -11.10
C THR A 125 -11.14 -6.23 -9.71
N PHE A 126 -11.99 -6.45 -8.71
CA PHE A 126 -11.61 -6.34 -7.31
C PHE A 126 -10.32 -7.15 -7.03
N ARG A 127 -10.26 -8.37 -7.54
CA ARG A 127 -9.09 -9.25 -7.40
C ARG A 127 -7.83 -8.59 -7.97
N THR A 128 -7.94 -7.93 -9.11
CA THR A 128 -6.80 -7.25 -9.73
C THR A 128 -6.26 -6.14 -8.81
N ILE A 129 -7.15 -5.43 -8.12
CA ILE A 129 -6.72 -4.41 -7.14
C ILE A 129 -5.92 -5.07 -6.02
N VAL A 130 -6.41 -6.17 -5.46
CA VAL A 130 -5.73 -6.90 -4.38
C VAL A 130 -4.35 -7.39 -4.84
N GLU A 131 -4.27 -7.94 -6.04
CA GLU A 131 -3.00 -8.40 -6.62
C GLU A 131 -2.03 -7.24 -6.85
N THR A 132 -2.54 -6.09 -7.28
CA THR A 132 -1.73 -4.88 -7.46
C THR A 132 -1.18 -4.40 -6.12
N MET A 133 -1.99 -4.43 -5.07
CA MET A 133 -1.54 -4.08 -3.71
C MET A 133 -0.37 -4.98 -3.27
N ALA A 134 -0.48 -6.28 -3.50
CA ALA A 134 0.58 -7.22 -3.13
C ALA A 134 1.87 -6.97 -3.92
N GLY A 135 1.78 -6.71 -5.22
CA GLY A 135 2.93 -6.38 -6.05
C GLY A 135 3.60 -5.08 -5.61
N HIS A 136 2.81 -4.09 -5.28
CA HIS A 136 3.26 -2.79 -4.76
C HIS A 136 4.02 -2.97 -3.43
N ASP A 137 3.47 -3.78 -2.53
CA ASP A 137 4.13 -4.13 -1.28
C ASP A 137 5.51 -4.75 -1.51
N MET A 138 5.57 -5.76 -2.37
CA MET A 138 6.81 -6.47 -2.66
C MET A 138 7.88 -5.56 -3.22
N ASN A 139 7.49 -4.65 -4.11
CA ASN A 139 8.40 -3.68 -4.70
C ASN A 139 8.99 -2.74 -3.65
N HIS A 140 8.15 -2.17 -2.80
CA HIS A 140 8.60 -1.22 -1.78
C HIS A 140 9.34 -1.89 -0.63
N LEU A 141 8.94 -3.11 -0.25
CA LEU A 141 9.68 -3.88 0.76
C LEU A 141 11.11 -4.15 0.30
N ARG A 142 11.28 -4.55 -0.96
CA ARG A 142 12.60 -4.75 -1.55
C ARG A 142 13.41 -3.45 -1.54
N GLN A 143 12.77 -2.34 -1.85
CA GLN A 143 13.40 -1.01 -1.81
C GLN A 143 13.87 -0.66 -0.40
N VAL A 144 13.04 -0.89 0.62
CA VAL A 144 13.42 -0.64 2.02
C VAL A 144 14.60 -1.53 2.43
N GLU A 145 14.57 -2.80 2.06
CA GLU A 145 15.64 -3.74 2.39
C GLU A 145 16.99 -3.31 1.82
N GLN A 146 17.00 -2.65 0.67
CA GLN A 146 18.23 -2.13 0.07
C GLN A 146 18.78 -0.89 0.79
N LEU A 147 17.99 -0.24 1.62
CA LEU A 147 18.36 0.97 2.35
C LEU A 147 18.86 0.71 3.77
N VAL A 148 18.79 -0.52 4.24
CA VAL A 148 19.23 -0.89 5.59
C VAL A 148 20.51 -1.70 5.60
#